data_ddd8b59f8440c4bc81f209305695f428
#
_entry.id   ddd8b59f8440c4bc81f209305695f428
#
_cell.length_a   1.000
_cell.length_b   1.000
_cell.length_c   1.000
_cell.angle_alpha   90.00
_cell.angle_beta   90.00
_cell.angle_gamma   90.00
#
_symmetry.space_group_name_H-M   'P 1'
#
loop_
_entity.id
_entity.type
_entity.pdbx_description
1 polymer ?
#
loop_
_entity_poly.entity_id
_entity_poly.type
_entity_poly.pdbx_seq_one_letter_code
_entity_poly.pdbx_strand_id
1 'polypeptide(L)'
;DSHDVHTAYVSHISHVTSFALALTVLETEKDEKHIFDLASGGFSSTVRMAKSSAEMWTPILEQNRDNVLHVIDTYLEKMRLFRDAIADYDGGRITELIHEANRIKKILR
;
A
#
# COMPACT_ATOMS: atom_id res chain seq x y z
N ASP A 1 -14.25 6.99 16.48
CA ASP A 1 -15.17 7.95 15.89
C ASP A 1 -14.99 7.99 14.37
N SER A 2 -15.92 8.68 13.71
CA SER A 2 -15.94 8.72 12.24
C SER A 2 -14.66 9.30 11.63
N HIS A 3 -14.09 10.31 12.26
CA HIS A 3 -12.86 10.91 11.78
C HIS A 3 -11.69 9.90 11.82
N ASP A 4 -11.58 9.17 12.92
CA ASP A 4 -10.50 8.18 13.08
C ASP A 4 -10.63 7.05 12.07
N VAL A 5 -11.86 6.62 11.78
CA VAL A 5 -12.12 5.58 10.77
C VAL A 5 -11.67 6.05 9.40
N HIS A 6 -12.09 7.24 8.99
CA HIS A 6 -11.74 7.77 7.67
C HIS A 6 -10.25 8.05 7.53
N THR A 7 -9.61 8.51 8.61
CA THR A 7 -8.17 8.77 8.60
C THR A 7 -7.41 7.46 8.41
N ALA A 8 -7.86 6.37 9.06
CA ALA A 8 -7.25 5.06 8.86
C ALA A 8 -7.39 4.58 7.42
N TYR A 9 -8.56 4.80 6.82
CA TYR A 9 -8.84 4.32 5.46
C TYR A 9 -8.05 5.05 4.37
N VAL A 10 -7.60 6.26 4.62
CA VAL A 10 -6.92 7.05 3.60
C VAL A 10 -5.46 7.32 3.97
N SER A 11 -5.25 7.98 5.10
CA SER A 11 -3.90 8.42 5.48
C SER A 11 -3.05 7.32 6.11
N HIS A 12 -3.59 6.62 7.09
CA HIS A 12 -2.80 5.64 7.83
C HIS A 12 -2.45 4.44 6.96
N ILE A 13 -3.40 3.94 6.15
CA ILE A 13 -3.10 2.81 5.26
C ILE A 13 -2.06 3.21 4.20
N SER A 14 -2.12 4.45 3.71
CA SER A 14 -1.14 4.92 2.73
C SER A 14 0.28 4.87 3.29
N HIS A 15 0.46 5.26 4.55
CA HIS A 15 1.78 5.20 5.18
C HIS A 15 2.22 3.76 5.44
N VAL A 16 1.32 2.92 5.98
CA VAL A 16 1.66 1.53 6.28
C VAL A 16 2.04 0.78 5.00
N THR A 17 1.29 0.98 3.91
CA THR A 17 1.61 0.31 2.65
C THR A 17 2.91 0.81 2.06
N SER A 18 3.24 2.10 2.20
CA SER A 18 4.54 2.61 1.79
C SER A 18 5.68 1.97 2.57
N PHE A 19 5.54 1.87 3.89
CA PHE A 19 6.53 1.20 4.72
C PHE A 19 6.71 -0.26 4.31
N ALA A 20 5.59 -0.98 4.14
CA ALA A 20 5.63 -2.39 3.79
C ALA A 20 6.22 -2.63 2.40
N LEU A 21 5.88 -1.77 1.44
CA LEU A 21 6.44 -1.88 0.10
C LEU A 21 7.95 -1.65 0.11
N ALA A 22 8.40 -0.63 0.84
CA ALA A 22 9.83 -0.36 0.97
C ALA A 22 10.55 -1.57 1.58
N LEU A 23 9.99 -2.16 2.64
CA LEU A 23 10.57 -3.33 3.27
C LEU A 23 10.61 -4.54 2.32
N THR A 24 9.57 -4.70 1.50
CA THR A 24 9.49 -5.78 0.53
C THR A 24 10.60 -5.66 -0.50
N VAL A 25 10.83 -4.45 -1.03
CA VAL A 25 11.88 -4.25 -2.02
C VAL A 25 13.26 -4.42 -1.39
N LEU A 26 13.46 -3.91 -0.17
CA LEU A 26 14.73 -4.08 0.54
C LEU A 26 15.04 -5.56 0.82
N GLU A 27 14.00 -6.37 1.06
CA GLU A 27 14.17 -7.80 1.31
C GLU A 27 14.52 -8.57 0.03
N THR A 28 13.89 -8.21 -1.10
CA THR A 28 14.04 -8.96 -2.35
C THR A 28 15.22 -8.49 -3.20
N GLU A 29 15.57 -7.19 -3.16
CA GLU A 29 16.71 -6.65 -3.91
C GLU A 29 17.76 -6.17 -2.94
N LYS A 30 18.87 -6.89 -2.85
CA LYS A 30 19.94 -6.58 -1.91
C LYS A 30 20.92 -5.56 -2.44
N ASP A 31 20.91 -5.28 -3.73
CA ASP A 31 21.82 -4.29 -4.34
C ASP A 31 21.13 -2.92 -4.34
N GLU A 32 21.54 -2.07 -3.42
CA GLU A 32 20.94 -0.73 -3.27
C GLU A 32 21.10 0.12 -4.53
N LYS A 33 22.19 -0.10 -5.28
CA LYS A 33 22.37 0.61 -6.55
C LYS A 33 21.29 0.24 -7.55
N HIS A 34 20.90 -1.03 -7.63
CA HIS A 34 19.83 -1.47 -8.52
C HIS A 34 18.51 -0.81 -8.12
N ILE A 35 18.24 -0.71 -6.81
CA ILE A 35 17.02 -0.03 -6.34
C ILE A 35 17.04 1.42 -6.81
N PHE A 36 18.14 2.10 -6.60
CA PHE A 36 18.31 3.50 -7.00
C PHE A 36 18.11 3.68 -8.51
N ASP A 37 18.81 2.85 -9.29
CA ASP A 37 18.79 2.96 -10.75
C ASP A 37 17.42 2.67 -11.34
N LEU A 38 16.64 1.74 -10.74
CA LEU A 38 15.34 1.35 -11.24
C LEU A 38 14.19 2.14 -10.62
N ALA A 39 14.47 2.90 -9.56
CA ALA A 39 13.45 3.67 -8.85
C ALA A 39 13.06 4.89 -9.67
N SER A 40 12.14 4.69 -10.59
CA SER A 40 11.58 5.78 -11.39
C SER A 40 10.39 6.39 -10.65
N GLY A 41 9.74 7.36 -11.29
CA GLY A 41 8.65 8.11 -10.69
C GLY A 41 7.58 7.27 -10.00
N GLY A 42 7.19 6.15 -10.61
CA GLY A 42 6.15 5.29 -10.05
C GLY A 42 6.52 4.73 -8.67
N PHE A 43 7.69 4.07 -8.59
CA PHE A 43 8.14 3.48 -7.34
C PHE A 43 8.44 4.57 -6.31
N SER A 44 9.17 5.61 -6.70
CA SER A 44 9.51 6.72 -5.81
C SER A 44 8.28 7.36 -5.19
N SER A 45 7.24 7.60 -6.00
CA SER A 45 5.98 8.16 -5.52
C SER A 45 5.30 7.24 -4.53
N THR A 46 5.27 5.94 -4.82
CA THR A 46 4.57 4.97 -4.00
C THR A 46 5.22 4.80 -2.63
N VAL A 47 6.56 4.86 -2.56
CA VAL A 47 7.26 4.68 -1.28
C VAL A 47 7.68 6.00 -0.64
N ARG A 48 7.24 7.13 -1.18
CA ARG A 48 7.62 8.43 -0.65
C ARG A 48 7.37 8.56 0.85
N MET A 49 6.25 8.04 1.32
CA MET A 49 5.88 8.15 2.73
C MET A 49 6.70 7.23 3.64
N ALA A 50 7.45 6.28 3.06
CA ALA A 50 8.31 5.40 3.85
C ALA A 50 9.47 6.14 4.52
N LYS A 51 9.71 7.39 4.13
CA LYS A 51 10.72 8.25 4.76
C LYS A 51 10.21 8.93 6.02
N SER A 52 8.93 8.73 6.35
CA SER A 52 8.30 9.39 7.51
C SER A 52 8.91 8.93 8.81
N SER A 53 8.86 9.81 9.81
CA SER A 53 9.48 9.60 11.12
C SER A 53 8.77 8.51 11.93
N ALA A 54 9.54 7.55 12.45
CA ALA A 54 9.00 6.53 13.34
C ALA A 54 8.47 7.15 14.64
N GLU A 55 9.16 8.19 15.13
CA GLU A 55 8.75 8.87 16.37
C GLU A 55 7.36 9.45 16.25
N MET A 56 7.02 9.98 15.07
CA MET A 56 5.69 10.52 14.83
C MET A 56 4.68 9.42 14.54
N TRP A 57 5.02 8.45 13.69
CA TRP A 57 4.05 7.49 13.18
C TRP A 57 3.74 6.31 14.10
N THR A 58 4.69 5.91 14.94
CA THR A 58 4.42 4.83 15.89
C THR A 58 3.22 5.14 16.80
N PRO A 59 3.18 6.29 17.48
CA PRO A 59 2.00 6.59 18.32
C PRO A 59 0.73 6.81 17.50
N ILE A 60 0.83 7.36 16.29
CA ILE A 60 -0.35 7.53 15.44
C ILE A 60 -1.01 6.18 15.16
N LEU A 61 -0.21 5.19 14.77
CA LEU A 61 -0.73 3.86 14.44
C LEU A 61 -1.26 3.14 15.68
N GLU A 62 -0.55 3.26 16.81
CA GLU A 62 -0.99 2.64 18.06
C GLU A 62 -2.31 3.22 18.56
N GLN A 63 -2.46 4.54 18.49
CA GLN A 63 -3.64 5.21 19.01
C GLN A 63 -4.89 4.95 18.17
N ASN A 64 -4.74 4.58 16.91
CA ASN A 64 -5.86 4.25 16.03
C ASN A 64 -5.86 2.77 15.65
N ARG A 65 -5.37 1.95 16.56
CA ARG A 65 -5.08 0.53 16.33
C ARG A 65 -6.19 -0.25 15.65
N ASP A 66 -7.39 -0.19 16.19
CA ASP A 66 -8.48 -1.06 15.69
C ASP A 66 -8.91 -0.67 14.30
N ASN A 67 -8.99 0.62 14.01
CA ASN A 67 -9.34 1.09 12.68
C ASN A 67 -8.23 0.78 11.67
N VAL A 68 -6.97 0.91 12.09
CA VAL A 68 -5.83 0.60 11.24
C VAL A 68 -5.80 -0.90 10.92
N LEU A 69 -6.03 -1.75 11.93
CA LEU A 69 -6.07 -3.19 11.69
C LEU A 69 -7.17 -3.57 10.71
N HIS A 70 -8.34 -2.96 10.84
CA HIS A 70 -9.45 -3.25 9.95
C HIS A 70 -9.10 -2.94 8.48
N VAL A 71 -8.51 -1.78 8.22
CA VAL A 71 -8.18 -1.41 6.84
C VAL A 71 -7.00 -2.23 6.31
N ILE A 72 -6.06 -2.60 7.18
CA ILE A 72 -4.96 -3.48 6.77
C ILE A 72 -5.51 -4.84 6.36
N ASP A 73 -6.43 -5.40 7.12
CA ASP A 73 -7.02 -6.70 6.78
C ASP A 73 -7.73 -6.66 5.44
N THR A 74 -8.43 -5.58 5.15
CA THR A 74 -9.06 -5.39 3.84
C THR A 74 -8.00 -5.31 2.74
N TYR A 75 -6.93 -4.57 2.99
CA TYR A 75 -5.84 -4.44 2.02
C TYR A 75 -5.19 -5.79 1.73
N LEU A 76 -4.94 -6.58 2.76
CA LEU A 76 -4.34 -7.91 2.60
C LEU A 76 -5.24 -8.82 1.76
N GLU A 77 -6.55 -8.73 1.94
CA GLU A 77 -7.48 -9.49 1.14
C GLU A 77 -7.41 -9.09 -0.33
N LYS A 78 -7.37 -7.77 -0.61
CA LYS A 78 -7.25 -7.30 -2.00
C LYS A 78 -5.93 -7.72 -2.61
N MET A 79 -4.85 -7.68 -1.83
CA MET A 79 -3.56 -8.16 -2.30
C MET A 79 -3.62 -9.63 -2.66
N ARG A 80 -4.31 -10.44 -1.85
CA ARG A 80 -4.43 -11.87 -2.13
C ARG A 80 -5.20 -12.13 -3.41
N LEU A 81 -6.24 -11.33 -3.70
CA LEU A 81 -6.98 -11.48 -4.95
C LEU A 81 -6.05 -11.30 -6.16
N PHE A 82 -5.20 -10.27 -6.13
CA PHE A 82 -4.22 -10.08 -7.19
C PHE A 82 -3.21 -11.22 -7.25
N ARG A 83 -2.69 -11.59 -6.09
CA ARG A 83 -1.71 -12.66 -6.01
C ARG A 83 -2.23 -13.96 -6.63
N ASP A 84 -3.46 -14.34 -6.27
CA ASP A 84 -4.04 -15.59 -6.75
C ASP A 84 -4.33 -15.54 -8.26
N ALA A 85 -4.84 -14.40 -8.75
CA ALA A 85 -5.10 -14.23 -10.18
C ALA A 85 -3.81 -14.32 -10.98
N ILE A 86 -2.74 -13.72 -10.47
CA ILE A 86 -1.43 -13.78 -11.12
C ILE A 86 -0.88 -15.21 -11.10
N ALA A 87 -0.98 -15.88 -9.95
CA ALA A 87 -0.50 -17.26 -9.80
C ALA A 87 -1.21 -18.20 -10.76
N ASP A 88 -2.49 -17.97 -11.01
CA ASP A 88 -3.31 -18.83 -11.87
C ASP A 88 -3.28 -18.42 -13.35
N TYR A 89 -2.48 -17.43 -13.71
CA TYR A 89 -2.45 -16.87 -15.07
C TYR A 89 -3.84 -16.44 -15.54
N ASP A 90 -4.67 -15.95 -14.61
CA ASP A 90 -6.03 -15.55 -14.90
C ASP A 90 -6.09 -14.11 -15.36
N GLY A 91 -5.74 -13.87 -16.64
CA GLY A 91 -5.72 -12.53 -17.20
C GLY A 91 -7.06 -11.83 -17.14
N GLY A 92 -8.15 -12.57 -17.32
CA GLY A 92 -9.51 -12.02 -17.21
C GLY A 92 -9.76 -11.46 -15.82
N ARG A 93 -9.39 -12.21 -14.80
CA ARG A 93 -9.57 -11.78 -13.41
C ARG A 93 -8.68 -10.60 -13.07
N ILE A 94 -7.44 -10.61 -13.54
CA ILE A 94 -6.52 -9.47 -13.35
C ILE A 94 -7.13 -8.21 -13.95
N THR A 95 -7.65 -8.31 -15.17
CA THR A 95 -8.28 -7.17 -15.85
C THR A 95 -9.48 -6.64 -15.07
N GLU A 96 -10.33 -7.54 -14.57
CA GLU A 96 -11.47 -7.14 -13.76
C GLU A 96 -11.05 -6.36 -12.52
N LEU A 97 -10.02 -6.87 -11.81
CA LEU A 97 -9.53 -6.21 -10.60
C LEU A 97 -8.99 -4.82 -10.90
N ILE A 98 -8.26 -4.69 -12.00
CA ILE A 98 -7.70 -3.38 -12.40
C ILE A 98 -8.82 -2.42 -12.78
N HIS A 99 -9.82 -2.87 -13.56
CA HIS A 99 -10.96 -2.03 -13.92
C HIS A 99 -11.73 -1.57 -12.69
N GLU A 100 -11.89 -2.45 -11.71
CA GLU A 100 -12.54 -2.10 -10.44
C GLU A 100 -11.74 -1.00 -9.74
N ALA A 101 -10.41 -1.15 -9.66
CA ALA A 101 -9.54 -0.15 -9.04
C ALA A 101 -9.59 1.19 -9.78
N ASN A 102 -9.77 1.15 -11.10
CA ASN A 102 -9.83 2.37 -11.92
C ASN A 102 -10.99 3.29 -11.54
N ARG A 103 -11.96 2.80 -10.78
CA ARG A 103 -13.05 3.63 -10.28
C ARG A 103 -12.56 4.81 -9.45
N ILE A 104 -11.35 4.71 -8.89
CA ILE A 104 -10.76 5.80 -8.10
C ILE A 104 -10.57 7.07 -8.94
N LYS A 105 -10.45 6.94 -10.27
CA LYS A 105 -10.27 8.07 -11.17
C LYS A 105 -11.43 9.08 -11.09
N LYS A 106 -12.61 8.61 -10.71
CA LYS A 106 -13.78 9.49 -10.60
C LYS A 106 -13.68 10.41 -9.40
N ILE A 107 -12.84 10.06 -8.44
CA ILE A 107 -12.68 10.79 -7.18
C ILE A 107 -11.42 11.67 -7.24
N LEU A 108 -10.35 11.11 -7.77
CA LEU A 108 -9.07 11.83 -7.87
C LEU A 108 -8.95 12.50 -9.23
N ARG A 109 -8.67 13.79 -9.22
CA ARG A 109 -8.56 14.58 -10.45
C ARG A 109 -7.22 15.26 -10.57
#